data_9b3f9d6607587f938f1926cd39fbcadc
#
_entry.id   9b3f9d6607587f938f1926cd39fbcadc
#
_cell.length_a   1.000
_cell.length_b   1.000
_cell.length_c   1.000
_cell.angle_alpha   90.00
_cell.angle_beta   90.00
_cell.angle_gamma   90.00
#
_symmetry.space_group_name_H-M   'P 1'
#
loop_
_entity.id
_entity.type
_entity.pdbx_description
1 polymer ?
#
loop_
_entity_poly.entity_id
_entity_poly.type
_entity_poly.pdbx_seq_one_letter_code
_entity_poly.pdbx_strand_id
1 'polypeptide(L)' 'MSNQSNRFEIQLNGEVHQIEAETSVLDLVNSLPINPIAVAVERNKKIVPRSLHAETIIEAGDHIEVVTIVGGG' A
#
# COMPACT_ATOMS: atom_id res chain seq x y z
N MET A 1 2.43 -18.23 -22.37
CA MET A 1 2.50 -17.66 -21.98
C MET A 1 2.13 -17.32 -21.05
N SER A 2 2.30 -17.09 -20.63
CA SER A 2 1.99 -16.84 -19.73
C SER A 2 1.71 -15.89 -19.29
N ASN A 3 1.36 -15.29 -19.26
CA ASN A 3 1.09 -14.27 -18.82
C ASN A 3 0.44 -14.36 -17.68
N GLN A 4 0.78 -15.03 -16.88
CA GLN A 4 0.28 -15.04 -15.74
C GLN A 4 0.54 -13.92 -15.03
N SER A 5 -0.28 -13.20 -14.55
CA SER A 5 0.03 -12.13 -13.72
C SER A 5 0.35 -12.63 -12.40
N ASN A 6 1.36 -12.14 -11.82
CA ASN A 6 1.71 -12.47 -10.46
C ASN A 6 0.95 -11.55 -9.54
N ARG A 7 -0.35 -11.67 -9.55
CA ARG A 7 -1.20 -10.83 -8.71
C ARG A 7 -1.63 -11.58 -7.50
N PHE A 8 -1.87 -10.86 -6.42
CA PHE A 8 -2.43 -11.46 -5.23
C PHE A 8 -3.32 -10.44 -4.53
N GLU A 9 -4.04 -10.92 -3.55
CA GLU A 9 -4.98 -10.07 -2.85
C GLU A 9 -4.42 -9.61 -1.54
N ILE A 10 -4.72 -8.36 -1.23
CA ILE A 10 -4.49 -7.79 0.08
C ILE A 10 -5.79 -7.16 0.52
N GLN A 11 -5.80 -6.65 1.74
CA GLN A 11 -6.90 -5.81 2.16
C GLN A 11 -6.41 -4.39 2.23
N LEU A 12 -7.09 -3.50 1.55
CA LEU A 12 -6.76 -2.10 1.54
C LEU A 12 -7.93 -1.34 2.15
N ASN A 13 -7.71 -0.81 3.33
CA ASN A 13 -8.75 -0.10 4.08
C ASN A 13 -10.00 -0.96 4.23
N GLY A 14 -9.78 -2.25 4.51
CA GLY A 14 -10.88 -3.16 4.78
C GLY A 14 -11.52 -3.78 3.56
N GLU A 15 -11.03 -3.48 2.37
CA GLU A 15 -11.60 -4.02 1.14
C GLU A 15 -10.57 -4.82 0.39
N VAL A 16 -11.03 -5.86 -0.28
CA VAL A 16 -10.14 -6.69 -1.09
C VAL A 16 -9.59 -5.86 -2.24
N HIS A 17 -8.30 -5.93 -2.44
CA HIS A 17 -7.62 -5.18 -3.47
C HIS A 17 -6.54 -6.07 -4.07
N GLN A 18 -6.45 -6.10 -5.38
CA GLN A 18 -5.44 -6.93 -6.03
C GLN A 18 -4.26 -6.07 -6.43
N ILE A 19 -3.07 -6.56 -6.19
CA ILE A 19 -1.86 -5.88 -6.59
C ILE A 19 -0.92 -6.90 -7.22
N GLU A 20 0.06 -6.40 -7.92
CA GLU A 20 1.04 -7.26 -8.54
C GLU A 20 2.17 -7.54 -7.57
N ALA A 21 2.82 -8.68 -7.77
CA ALA A 21 3.96 -9.02 -6.95
C ALA A 21 5.02 -7.95 -7.04
N GLU A 22 5.75 -7.79 -5.97
CA GLU A 22 6.85 -6.83 -5.90
C GLU A 22 6.38 -5.38 -5.94
N THR A 23 5.15 -5.13 -5.55
CA THR A 23 4.65 -3.77 -5.39
C THR A 23 5.07 -3.27 -4.02
N SER A 24 5.70 -2.11 -3.98
CA SER A 24 6.08 -1.51 -2.71
C SER A 24 4.91 -0.70 -2.15
N VAL A 25 5.03 -0.35 -0.87
CA VAL A 25 4.05 0.55 -0.26
C VAL A 25 4.03 1.87 -1.02
N LEU A 26 5.19 2.37 -1.45
CA LEU A 26 5.22 3.61 -2.21
C LEU A 26 4.46 3.46 -3.53
N ASP A 27 4.67 2.34 -4.23
CA ASP A 27 3.96 2.12 -5.50
C ASP A 27 2.46 2.12 -5.27
N LEU A 28 2.01 1.47 -4.21
CA LEU A 28 0.59 1.42 -3.92
C LEU A 28 0.05 2.82 -3.66
N VAL A 29 0.72 3.58 -2.81
CA VAL A 29 0.24 4.93 -2.47
C VAL A 29 0.19 5.80 -3.71
N ASN A 30 1.20 5.69 -4.58
CA ASN A 30 1.23 6.50 -5.79
C ASN A 30 0.13 6.13 -6.77
N SER A 31 -0.43 4.93 -6.65
CA SER A 31 -1.50 4.52 -7.55
C SER A 31 -2.88 4.98 -7.09
N LEU A 32 -2.98 5.52 -5.89
CA LEU A 32 -4.26 5.92 -5.33
C LEU A 32 -4.52 7.40 -5.64
N PRO A 33 -5.77 7.79 -5.72
CA PRO A 33 -6.10 9.19 -6.04
C PRO A 33 -5.99 10.07 -4.80
N ILE A 34 -4.83 10.05 -4.17
CA ILE A 34 -4.56 10.82 -2.97
C ILE A 34 -3.19 11.43 -3.09
N ASN A 35 -2.93 12.42 -2.25
CA ASN A 35 -1.63 13.07 -2.22
C ASN A 35 -0.66 12.19 -1.43
N PRO A 36 0.35 11.62 -2.06
CA PRO A 36 1.22 10.68 -1.35
C PRO A 36 2.03 11.32 -0.23
N ILE A 37 2.15 12.63 -0.22
CA ILE A 37 2.88 13.29 0.86
C ILE A 37 2.03 13.37 2.11
N ALA A 38 0.73 13.35 1.97
CA ALA A 38 -0.17 13.58 3.10
C ALA A 38 -0.86 12.30 3.54
N VAL A 39 -0.11 11.20 3.62
CA VAL A 39 -0.72 9.95 4.03
C VAL A 39 0.13 9.28 5.09
N ALA A 40 -0.54 8.50 5.92
CA ALA A 40 0.11 7.56 6.81
C ALA A 40 -0.31 6.17 6.40
N VAL A 41 0.60 5.23 6.47
CA VAL A 41 0.34 3.87 6.03
C VAL A 41 0.62 2.92 7.18
N GLU A 42 -0.31 1.99 7.42
CA GLU A 42 -0.08 0.90 8.34
C GLU A 42 -0.10 -0.39 7.56
N ARG A 43 0.77 -1.29 7.94
CA ARG A 43 0.79 -2.64 7.37
C ARG A 43 0.67 -3.60 8.54
N ASN A 44 -0.42 -4.36 8.54
CA ASN A 44 -0.69 -5.33 9.61
C ASN A 44 -0.62 -4.65 10.97
N LYS A 45 -1.25 -3.46 11.03
CA LYS A 45 -1.41 -2.67 12.25
C LYS A 45 -0.12 -2.04 12.75
N LYS A 46 0.90 -1.98 11.92
CA LYS A 46 2.13 -1.30 12.28
C LYS A 46 2.39 -0.20 11.29
N ILE A 47 2.78 0.94 11.80
CA ILE A 47 3.10 2.08 10.95
C ILE A 47 4.29 1.77 10.08
N VAL A 48 4.19 2.08 8.80
CA VAL A 48 5.33 2.01 7.91
C VAL A 48 5.86 3.43 7.75
N PRO A 49 7.04 3.74 8.29
CA PRO A 49 7.57 5.08 8.15
C PRO A 49 7.72 5.47 6.69
N ARG A 50 7.53 6.75 6.42
CA ARG A 50 7.59 7.20 5.02
C ARG A 50 8.92 6.83 4.39
N SER A 51 10.00 6.91 5.14
CA SER A 51 11.32 6.61 4.61
C SER A 51 11.46 5.17 4.18
N LEU A 52 10.54 4.30 4.60
CA LEU A 52 10.60 2.89 4.22
C LEU A 52 9.54 2.51 3.20
N HIS A 53 8.74 3.45 2.73
CA HIS A 53 7.66 3.10 1.79
C HIS A 53 8.22 2.47 0.51
N ALA A 54 9.32 2.97 0.01
CA ALA A 54 9.87 2.46 -1.24
C ALA A 54 10.51 1.10 -1.07
N GLU A 55 10.89 0.75 0.15
CA GLU A 55 11.57 -0.51 0.40
C GLU A 55 10.68 -1.59 0.95
N THR A 56 9.47 -1.25 1.34
CA THR A 56 8.57 -2.21 1.95
C THR A 56 7.74 -2.85 0.86
N ILE A 57 8.00 -4.11 0.59
CA ILE A 57 7.27 -4.84 -0.43
C ILE A 57 6.06 -5.49 0.21
N ILE A 58 4.91 -5.28 -0.39
CA ILE A 58 3.65 -5.80 0.13
C ILE A 58 3.54 -7.27 -0.21
N GLU A 59 3.00 -8.05 0.71
CA GLU A 59 2.88 -9.49 0.54
C GLU A 59 1.44 -9.92 0.53
N ALA A 60 1.18 -11.08 -0.05
CA ALA A 60 -0.18 -11.60 -0.14
C ALA A 60 -0.78 -11.68 1.25
N GLY A 61 -2.03 -11.26 1.35
CA GLY A 61 -2.73 -11.30 2.62
C GLY A 61 -2.46 -10.15 3.55
N ASP A 62 -1.58 -9.23 3.18
CA ASP A 62 -1.32 -8.08 4.03
C ASP A 62 -2.57 -7.23 4.21
N HIS A 63 -2.67 -6.62 5.37
CA HIS A 63 -3.71 -5.66 5.67
C HIS A 63 -3.06 -4.28 5.67
N ILE A 64 -3.40 -3.49 4.69
CA ILE A 64 -2.83 -2.15 4.52
C ILE A 64 -3.90 -1.12 4.80
N GLU A 65 -3.58 -0.13 5.61
CA GLU A 65 -4.48 0.99 5.83
C GLU A 65 -3.75 2.26 5.44
N VAL A 66 -4.40 3.03 4.61
CA VAL A 66 -3.84 4.30 4.15
C VAL A 66 -4.82 5.38 4.56
N VAL A 67 -4.36 6.30 5.39
CA VAL A 67 -5.20 7.41 5.83
C VAL A 67 -4.55 8.70 5.43
N THR A 68 -5.36 9.66 5.03
CA THR A 68 -4.83 10.97 4.71
C THR A 68 -4.67 11.75 5.99
N ILE A 69 -3.55 12.44 6.10
CA ILE A 69 -3.29 13.28 7.23
C ILE A 69 -3.74 14.66 6.87
N VAL A 70 -4.72 15.14 7.59
CA VAL A 70 -5.17 16.49 7.39
C VAL A 70 -4.22 17.34 8.18
N GLY A 71 -3.40 18.00 7.50
CA GLY A 71 -2.43 18.78 8.14
C GLY A 71 -3.09 19.84 8.92
N GLY A 72 -3.09 19.75 10.07
CA GLY A 72 -3.65 20.68 10.85
C GLY A 72 -2.89 21.90 10.80
N GLY A 73 -2.73 22.41 10.25
CA GLY A 73 -2.12 23.62 10.24
C GLY A 73 -1.23 24.19 10.66
#